data_80b08d844d18222522d511e0645c4732
#
_entry.id   80b08d844d18222522d511e0645c4732
#
_cell.length_a   1.000
_cell.length_b   1.000
_cell.length_c   1.000
_cell.angle_alpha   90.00
_cell.angle_beta   90.00
_cell.angle_gamma   90.00
#
_symmetry.space_group_name_H-M   'P 1'
#
loop_
_entity.id
_entity.type
_entity.pdbx_description
1 polymer ?
#
loop_
_entity_poly.entity_id
_entity_poly.type
_entity_poly.pdbx_seq_one_letter_code
_entity_poly.pdbx_strand_id
1 'polypeptide(L)'
;MTTSRPGLTGSPLDRADHLRGNDAAIAELQSSLSARLLMLDGLDPQLDEYCGLRWGSLAEAPVDAELAFLGFIEERPRFAALTRVPHGGRRSPAIFHLLETLPPGEAGTYAAARSLVDWHSRHLFCAHCGNETRTMRAGWARICDASAGGCGHEHFPRTDPVVIMLAEHRGRVLVGRQPGFPPGFYSALAGFVELGESIEEAVARELKEEAGVEAVSVRYVASQPWPFPSSLMIACTAEVASDAIRIDTTELEHAMWVTRDEVAAALAGDLAAPFLAPPPYAIAYTLFERWLGS
;
A
#
# COMPACT_ATOMS: atom_id res chain seq x y z
N MET A 1 11.22 1.13 -24.14
CA MET A 1 11.61 1.33 -22.74
C MET A 1 10.67 0.53 -21.87
N THR A 2 11.18 -0.45 -21.11
CA THR A 2 10.38 -1.18 -20.13
C THR A 2 10.01 -0.21 -19.02
N THR A 3 8.73 0.19 -18.96
CA THR A 3 8.24 1.01 -17.84
C THR A 3 8.47 0.25 -16.55
N SER A 4 9.17 0.86 -15.59
CA SER A 4 9.38 0.28 -14.26
C SER A 4 8.02 -0.03 -13.61
N ARG A 5 7.94 -1.17 -12.95
CA ARG A 5 6.74 -1.50 -12.16
C ARG A 5 6.74 -0.65 -10.89
N PRO A 6 5.58 -0.14 -10.45
CA PRO A 6 5.49 0.49 -9.14
C PRO A 6 6.01 -0.44 -8.05
N GLY A 7 6.69 0.09 -7.06
CA GLY A 7 7.10 -0.66 -5.89
C GLY A 7 5.92 -1.38 -5.22
N LEU A 8 6.17 -2.36 -4.37
CA LEU A 8 5.14 -3.13 -3.66
C LEU A 8 4.14 -3.86 -4.58
N THR A 9 4.50 -4.06 -5.86
CA THR A 9 3.69 -4.79 -6.85
C THR A 9 4.45 -5.99 -7.41
N GLY A 10 3.79 -6.78 -8.25
CA GLY A 10 4.42 -7.93 -8.92
C GLY A 10 4.63 -9.14 -8.02
N SER A 11 3.86 -9.27 -6.94
CA SER A 11 3.89 -10.48 -6.10
C SER A 11 3.70 -11.74 -6.94
N PRO A 12 4.53 -12.78 -6.73
CA PRO A 12 4.40 -14.07 -7.43
C PRO A 12 3.29 -14.96 -6.88
N LEU A 13 2.51 -14.48 -5.89
CA LEU A 13 1.42 -15.24 -5.30
C LEU A 13 0.30 -15.54 -6.30
N ASP A 14 0.07 -16.82 -6.58
CA ASP A 14 -1.24 -17.28 -7.01
C ASP A 14 -2.19 -17.28 -5.81
N ARG A 15 -3.13 -16.37 -5.80
CA ARG A 15 -4.00 -16.14 -4.65
C ARG A 15 -5.02 -17.24 -4.40
N ALA A 16 -5.28 -18.10 -5.37
CA ALA A 16 -6.15 -19.29 -5.30
C ALA A 16 -7.46 -19.06 -4.51
N ASP A 17 -8.16 -17.96 -4.80
CA ASP A 17 -9.37 -17.52 -4.06
C ASP A 17 -10.43 -18.62 -3.97
N HIS A 18 -10.54 -19.45 -4.99
CA HIS A 18 -11.49 -20.58 -5.05
C HIS A 18 -11.30 -21.62 -3.93
N LEU A 19 -10.13 -21.69 -3.30
CA LEU A 19 -9.86 -22.61 -2.17
C LEU A 19 -10.27 -22.02 -0.82
N ARG A 20 -10.39 -20.70 -0.69
CA ARG A 20 -10.59 -20.01 0.61
C ARG A 20 -11.90 -20.36 1.31
N GLY A 21 -12.90 -20.81 0.57
CA GLY A 21 -14.17 -21.28 1.12
C GLY A 21 -14.24 -22.77 1.43
N ASN A 22 -13.12 -23.52 1.23
CA ASN A 22 -13.08 -24.97 1.45
C ASN A 22 -12.14 -25.29 2.62
N ASP A 23 -12.70 -25.37 3.83
CA ASP A 23 -11.95 -25.58 5.05
C ASP A 23 -11.15 -26.91 5.03
N ALA A 24 -11.69 -27.96 4.38
CA ALA A 24 -11.00 -29.24 4.26
C ALA A 24 -9.73 -29.13 3.38
N ALA A 25 -9.84 -28.44 2.25
CA ALA A 25 -8.69 -28.19 1.38
C ALA A 25 -7.63 -27.32 2.09
N ILE A 26 -8.04 -26.30 2.85
CA ILE A 26 -7.12 -25.47 3.63
C ILE A 26 -6.43 -26.29 4.72
N ALA A 27 -7.14 -27.17 5.42
CA ALA A 27 -6.54 -28.05 6.44
C ALA A 27 -5.52 -29.02 5.82
N GLU A 28 -5.78 -29.55 4.63
CA GLU A 28 -4.82 -30.36 3.88
C GLU A 28 -3.56 -29.55 3.52
N LEU A 29 -3.73 -28.32 3.02
CA LEU A 29 -2.60 -27.45 2.70
C LEU A 29 -1.78 -27.10 3.96
N GLN A 30 -2.41 -26.90 5.11
CA GLN A 30 -1.73 -26.64 6.36
C GLN A 30 -0.93 -27.85 6.86
N SER A 31 -1.39 -29.07 6.58
CA SER A 31 -0.67 -30.30 6.96
C SER A 31 0.48 -30.65 6.00
N SER A 32 0.59 -29.96 4.85
CA SER A 32 1.64 -30.20 3.89
C SER A 32 3.02 -29.81 4.41
N LEU A 33 4.02 -30.71 4.26
CA LEU A 33 5.41 -30.41 4.58
C LEU A 33 6.02 -29.31 3.70
N SER A 34 5.40 -29.00 2.55
CA SER A 34 5.82 -27.91 1.68
C SER A 34 5.24 -26.54 2.06
N ALA A 35 4.27 -26.50 2.97
CA ALA A 35 3.69 -25.26 3.46
C ALA A 35 4.73 -24.39 4.18
N ARG A 36 4.64 -23.10 3.97
CA ARG A 36 5.57 -22.11 4.56
C ARG A 36 4.83 -20.96 5.21
N LEU A 37 5.35 -20.53 6.35
CA LEU A 37 4.89 -19.39 7.12
C LEU A 37 5.76 -18.17 6.81
N LEU A 38 5.14 -17.06 6.44
CA LEU A 38 5.85 -15.78 6.40
C LEU A 38 6.20 -15.35 7.82
N MET A 39 7.47 -15.18 8.09
CA MET A 39 7.95 -14.80 9.41
C MET A 39 7.86 -13.29 9.59
N LEU A 40 7.04 -12.88 10.56
CA LEU A 40 6.85 -11.48 10.93
C LEU A 40 7.23 -11.27 12.40
N ASP A 41 7.78 -10.12 12.72
CA ASP A 41 7.88 -9.57 14.07
C ASP A 41 6.88 -8.42 14.21
N GLY A 42 5.76 -8.68 14.85
CA GLY A 42 4.59 -7.82 14.77
C GLY A 42 4.10 -7.69 13.32
N LEU A 43 4.33 -6.53 12.69
CA LEU A 43 4.00 -6.28 11.28
C LEU A 43 5.24 -6.18 10.38
N ASP A 44 6.44 -6.23 10.93
CA ASP A 44 7.67 -6.08 10.17
C ASP A 44 8.17 -7.47 9.71
N PRO A 45 8.65 -7.62 8.47
CA PRO A 45 9.08 -8.91 7.97
C PRO A 45 10.46 -9.27 8.50
N GLN A 46 10.66 -10.55 8.82
CA GLN A 46 11.99 -11.08 9.01
C GLN A 46 12.61 -11.38 7.64
N LEU A 47 13.91 -11.17 7.51
CA LEU A 47 14.67 -11.46 6.29
C LEU A 47 15.49 -12.74 6.45
N ASP A 48 15.73 -13.40 5.33
CA ASP A 48 16.68 -14.48 5.22
C ASP A 48 18.12 -13.95 4.98
N GLU A 49 19.08 -14.85 4.81
CA GLU A 49 20.49 -14.54 4.57
C GLU A 49 20.77 -13.84 3.23
N TYR A 50 19.78 -13.86 2.31
CA TYR A 50 19.84 -13.22 0.99
C TYR A 50 19.05 -11.91 0.92
N CYS A 51 18.64 -11.37 2.07
CA CYS A 51 17.78 -10.19 2.18
C CYS A 51 16.39 -10.36 1.56
N GLY A 52 15.93 -11.60 1.33
CA GLY A 52 14.57 -11.95 0.94
C GLY A 52 13.66 -12.14 2.15
N LEU A 53 12.34 -12.31 1.91
CA LEU A 53 11.39 -12.63 2.96
C LEU A 53 11.71 -14.00 3.57
N ARG A 54 11.84 -14.04 4.90
CA ARG A 54 12.07 -15.31 5.61
C ARG A 54 10.78 -16.13 5.64
N TRP A 55 10.87 -17.38 5.15
CA TRP A 55 9.80 -18.36 5.16
C TRP A 55 10.16 -19.51 6.10
N GLY A 56 9.40 -19.64 7.20
CA GLY A 56 9.56 -20.71 8.17
C GLY A 56 8.63 -21.90 7.92
N SER A 57 8.70 -22.87 8.82
CA SER A 57 7.71 -23.95 8.93
C SER A 57 6.44 -23.44 9.59
N LEU A 58 5.27 -24.03 9.30
CA LEU A 58 4.05 -23.71 10.05
C LEU A 58 4.16 -24.03 11.55
N ALA A 59 5.06 -24.93 11.95
CA ALA A 59 5.34 -25.22 13.37
C ALA A 59 6.00 -24.04 14.12
N GLU A 60 6.52 -23.04 13.40
CA GLU A 60 7.06 -21.80 13.98
C GLU A 60 5.97 -20.74 14.23
N ALA A 61 4.72 -21.02 13.86
CA ALA A 61 3.61 -20.13 14.19
C ALA A 61 3.46 -19.99 15.72
N PRO A 62 3.09 -18.80 16.22
CA PRO A 62 2.74 -18.65 17.64
C PRO A 62 1.65 -19.64 18.04
N VAL A 63 1.72 -20.15 19.28
CA VAL A 63 0.72 -21.08 19.81
C VAL A 63 -0.66 -20.45 19.70
N ASP A 64 -1.64 -21.22 19.24
CA ASP A 64 -3.04 -20.81 19.03
C ASP A 64 -3.27 -19.68 18.00
N ALA A 65 -2.26 -19.31 17.21
CA ALA A 65 -2.46 -18.35 16.14
C ALA A 65 -3.25 -18.96 14.96
N GLU A 66 -4.34 -18.33 14.58
CA GLU A 66 -5.00 -18.64 13.31
C GLU A 66 -4.08 -18.29 12.13
N LEU A 67 -4.19 -19.05 11.04
CA LEU A 67 -3.36 -18.85 9.85
C LEU A 67 -4.20 -18.31 8.69
N ALA A 68 -3.73 -17.25 8.06
CA ALA A 68 -4.28 -16.79 6.78
C ALA A 68 -3.55 -17.48 5.61
N PHE A 69 -4.30 -18.06 4.69
CA PHE A 69 -3.75 -18.60 3.45
C PHE A 69 -3.52 -17.44 2.45
N LEU A 70 -2.28 -17.16 2.14
CA LEU A 70 -1.92 -16.10 1.22
C LEU A 70 -2.07 -16.52 -0.25
N GLY A 71 -1.86 -17.81 -0.54
CA GLY A 71 -1.84 -18.38 -1.89
C GLY A 71 -0.66 -19.34 -2.07
N PHE A 72 -0.25 -19.53 -3.33
CA PHE A 72 0.90 -20.38 -3.70
C PHE A 72 2.03 -19.52 -4.28
N ILE A 73 3.26 -19.93 -3.97
CA ILE A 73 4.47 -19.52 -4.71
C ILE A 73 5.16 -20.82 -5.12
N GLU A 74 5.39 -21.02 -6.42
CA GLU A 74 5.98 -22.26 -6.95
C GLU A 74 5.26 -23.52 -6.41
N GLU A 75 3.92 -23.52 -6.51
CA GLU A 75 3.03 -24.59 -6.03
C GLU A 75 3.13 -24.91 -4.54
N ARG A 76 3.87 -24.14 -3.76
CA ARG A 76 4.00 -24.31 -2.30
C ARG A 76 3.04 -23.39 -1.58
N PRO A 77 2.20 -23.91 -0.65
CA PRO A 77 1.27 -23.08 0.10
C PRO A 77 1.99 -22.08 1.00
N ARG A 78 1.50 -20.84 1.02
CA ARG A 78 2.04 -19.72 1.80
C ARG A 78 1.00 -19.23 2.79
N PHE A 79 1.43 -19.05 4.02
CA PHE A 79 0.57 -18.62 5.13
C PHE A 79 1.19 -17.45 5.88
N ALA A 80 0.35 -16.70 6.61
CA ALA A 80 0.75 -15.74 7.62
C ALA A 80 -0.01 -16.02 8.92
N ALA A 81 0.65 -15.88 10.06
CA ALA A 81 -0.01 -16.00 11.36
C ALA A 81 -0.79 -14.72 11.68
N LEU A 82 -2.05 -14.89 12.07
CA LEU A 82 -2.93 -13.79 12.49
C LEU A 82 -2.70 -13.49 13.97
N THR A 83 -1.71 -12.66 14.24
CA THR A 83 -1.33 -12.29 15.60
C THR A 83 -1.96 -10.96 16.01
N ARG A 84 -2.18 -10.76 17.30
CA ARG A 84 -2.53 -9.45 17.83
C ARG A 84 -1.28 -8.57 17.83
N VAL A 85 -1.38 -7.43 17.17
CA VAL A 85 -0.32 -6.43 17.15
C VAL A 85 -0.72 -5.29 18.08
N PRO A 86 0.16 -4.85 19.01
CA PRO A 86 -0.13 -3.71 19.87
C PRO A 86 -0.54 -2.47 19.06
N HIS A 87 -1.58 -1.78 19.52
CA HIS A 87 -2.05 -0.55 18.86
C HIS A 87 -0.92 0.49 18.77
N GLY A 88 -0.71 1.03 17.60
CA GLY A 88 0.26 2.10 17.37
C GLY A 88 1.64 1.61 16.89
N GLY A 89 1.73 0.46 16.28
CA GLY A 89 2.94 0.06 15.54
C GLY A 89 3.34 1.19 14.59
N ARG A 90 4.14 2.15 15.13
CA ARG A 90 4.71 3.24 14.34
C ARG A 90 5.46 2.60 13.20
N ARG A 91 5.30 3.16 12.01
CA ARG A 91 6.16 2.83 10.87
C ARG A 91 7.61 2.93 11.34
N SER A 92 8.28 1.79 11.48
CA SER A 92 9.70 1.81 11.78
C SER A 92 10.42 2.46 10.58
N PRO A 93 11.32 3.42 10.77
CA PRO A 93 12.15 3.90 9.66
C PRO A 93 12.89 2.77 8.94
N ALA A 94 13.20 1.69 9.67
CA ALA A 94 13.83 0.49 9.12
C ALA A 94 12.98 -0.19 8.04
N ILE A 95 11.64 -0.13 8.12
CA ILE A 95 10.77 -0.76 7.11
C ILE A 95 10.96 -0.14 5.73
N PHE A 96 11.16 1.17 5.65
CA PHE A 96 11.35 1.84 4.37
C PHE A 96 12.67 1.46 3.70
N HIS A 97 13.73 1.35 4.48
CA HIS A 97 15.01 0.85 3.97
C HIS A 97 14.90 -0.61 3.50
N LEU A 98 14.12 -1.42 4.22
CA LEU A 98 13.88 -2.81 3.85
C LEU A 98 13.10 -2.92 2.52
N LEU A 99 12.12 -2.04 2.28
CA LEU A 99 11.38 -2.01 1.00
C LEU A 99 12.26 -1.68 -0.21
N GLU A 100 13.38 -0.99 -0.01
CA GLU A 100 14.36 -0.71 -1.07
C GLU A 100 15.21 -1.93 -1.41
N THR A 101 15.41 -2.84 -0.46
CA THR A 101 16.34 -3.97 -0.58
C THR A 101 15.68 -5.30 -0.93
N LEU A 102 14.35 -5.43 -0.70
CA LEU A 102 13.62 -6.66 -1.01
C LEU A 102 13.68 -7.03 -2.49
N PRO A 103 13.84 -8.31 -2.83
CA PRO A 103 13.78 -8.80 -4.18
C PRO A 103 12.46 -8.42 -4.90
N PRO A 104 12.48 -8.31 -6.24
CA PRO A 104 11.28 -7.97 -7.02
C PRO A 104 10.09 -8.88 -6.70
N GLY A 105 8.94 -8.28 -6.40
CA GLY A 105 7.69 -8.98 -6.08
C GLY A 105 7.53 -9.38 -4.61
N GLU A 106 8.60 -9.50 -3.83
CA GLU A 106 8.51 -9.86 -2.42
C GLU A 106 7.88 -8.73 -1.58
N ALA A 107 8.19 -7.48 -1.88
CA ALA A 107 7.54 -6.34 -1.26
C ALA A 107 6.00 -6.36 -1.46
N GLY A 108 5.51 -6.84 -2.62
CA GLY A 108 4.08 -7.02 -2.88
C GLY A 108 3.46 -8.18 -2.08
N THR A 109 4.21 -9.25 -1.88
CA THR A 109 3.81 -10.37 -1.03
C THR A 109 3.71 -9.93 0.44
N TYR A 110 4.74 -9.24 0.92
CA TYR A 110 4.75 -8.64 2.24
C TYR A 110 3.59 -7.66 2.45
N ALA A 111 3.33 -6.78 1.48
CA ALA A 111 2.24 -5.81 1.56
C ALA A 111 0.88 -6.48 1.77
N ALA A 112 0.60 -7.58 1.07
CA ALA A 112 -0.63 -8.33 1.22
C ALA A 112 -0.73 -8.96 2.63
N ALA A 113 0.33 -9.61 3.10
CA ALA A 113 0.35 -10.26 4.41
C ALA A 113 0.23 -9.23 5.55
N ARG A 114 1.03 -8.15 5.50
CA ARG A 114 1.00 -7.08 6.49
C ARG A 114 -0.38 -6.47 6.63
N SER A 115 -1.01 -6.08 5.51
CA SER A 115 -2.35 -5.47 5.53
C SER A 115 -3.39 -6.42 6.12
N LEU A 116 -3.29 -7.72 5.82
CA LEU A 116 -4.22 -8.72 6.32
C LEU A 116 -4.05 -8.95 7.83
N VAL A 117 -2.82 -9.12 8.31
CA VAL A 117 -2.52 -9.30 9.75
C VAL A 117 -2.94 -8.06 10.54
N ASP A 118 -2.60 -6.87 10.06
CA ASP A 118 -2.98 -5.61 10.69
C ASP A 118 -4.51 -5.42 10.75
N TRP A 119 -5.21 -5.78 9.67
CA TRP A 119 -6.67 -5.72 9.65
C TRP A 119 -7.29 -6.65 10.68
N HIS A 120 -6.85 -7.91 10.78
CA HIS A 120 -7.33 -8.85 11.79
C HIS A 120 -7.06 -8.36 13.21
N SER A 121 -5.89 -7.77 13.46
CA SER A 121 -5.53 -7.23 14.76
C SER A 121 -6.48 -6.13 15.26
N ARG A 122 -7.13 -5.39 14.34
CA ARG A 122 -7.96 -4.22 14.65
C ARG A 122 -9.46 -4.45 14.50
N HIS A 123 -9.89 -5.55 13.86
CA HIS A 123 -11.29 -5.79 13.52
C HIS A 123 -11.87 -7.02 14.25
N LEU A 124 -11.59 -7.12 15.55
CA LEU A 124 -12.02 -8.24 16.38
C LEU A 124 -13.51 -8.24 16.68
N PHE A 125 -14.17 -7.09 16.58
CA PHE A 125 -15.55 -6.90 16.90
C PHE A 125 -16.38 -6.51 15.68
N CYS A 126 -17.62 -6.94 15.67
CA CYS A 126 -18.57 -6.65 14.60
C CYS A 126 -18.95 -5.16 14.60
N ALA A 127 -18.75 -4.50 13.47
CA ALA A 127 -19.12 -3.09 13.31
C ALA A 127 -20.65 -2.84 13.35
N HIS A 128 -21.46 -3.91 13.18
CA HIS A 128 -22.92 -3.81 13.19
C HIS A 128 -23.53 -3.98 14.60
N CYS A 129 -23.05 -4.97 15.40
CA CYS A 129 -23.68 -5.30 16.69
C CYS A 129 -22.71 -5.32 17.88
N GLY A 130 -21.43 -5.12 17.67
CA GLY A 130 -20.41 -5.07 18.73
C GLY A 130 -19.92 -6.43 19.25
N ASN A 131 -20.52 -7.55 18.86
CA ASN A 131 -20.07 -8.87 19.28
C ASN A 131 -18.71 -9.26 18.64
N GLU A 132 -18.00 -10.19 19.29
CA GLU A 132 -16.76 -10.73 18.71
C GLU A 132 -17.01 -11.41 17.37
N THR A 133 -16.02 -11.31 16.51
CA THR A 133 -16.02 -11.97 15.19
C THR A 133 -14.98 -13.07 15.17
N ARG A 134 -15.19 -14.09 14.37
CA ARG A 134 -14.20 -15.14 14.09
C ARG A 134 -13.71 -15.08 12.65
N THR A 135 -12.54 -15.62 12.41
CA THR A 135 -11.93 -15.72 11.08
C THR A 135 -12.72 -16.69 10.20
N MET A 136 -12.84 -16.38 8.93
CA MET A 136 -13.43 -17.24 7.90
C MET A 136 -12.69 -17.05 6.55
N ARG A 137 -13.03 -17.87 5.54
CA ARG A 137 -12.44 -17.83 4.20
C ARG A 137 -10.89 -17.83 4.26
N ALA A 138 -10.36 -18.77 5.05
CA ALA A 138 -8.91 -18.92 5.23
C ALA A 138 -8.19 -17.61 5.56
N GLY A 139 -8.77 -16.76 6.40
CA GLY A 139 -8.21 -15.48 6.83
C GLY A 139 -8.57 -14.27 5.96
N TRP A 140 -9.37 -14.42 4.90
CA TRP A 140 -9.76 -13.31 4.02
C TRP A 140 -11.11 -12.69 4.33
N ALA A 141 -11.73 -13.08 5.44
CA ALA A 141 -12.92 -12.48 6.00
C ALA A 141 -13.04 -12.79 7.49
N ARG A 142 -13.92 -12.08 8.16
CA ARG A 142 -14.41 -12.39 9.52
C ARG A 142 -15.92 -12.43 9.52
N ILE A 143 -16.50 -13.22 10.39
CA ILE A 143 -17.95 -13.33 10.56
C ILE A 143 -18.34 -13.09 12.02
N CYS A 144 -19.41 -12.36 12.23
CA CYS A 144 -20.08 -12.26 13.51
C CYS A 144 -20.98 -13.49 13.69
N ASP A 145 -20.51 -14.49 14.41
CA ASP A 145 -21.12 -15.83 14.42
C ASP A 145 -22.49 -15.82 15.10
N ALA A 146 -23.55 -16.06 14.31
CA ALA A 146 -24.92 -16.13 14.81
C ALA A 146 -25.15 -17.27 15.81
N SER A 147 -24.40 -18.37 15.69
CA SER A 147 -24.49 -19.49 16.63
C SER A 147 -23.90 -19.16 18.02
N ALA A 148 -23.03 -18.16 18.08
CA ALA A 148 -22.43 -17.62 19.32
C ALA A 148 -23.12 -16.32 19.79
N GLY A 149 -24.33 -16.03 19.33
CA GLY A 149 -25.09 -14.84 19.72
C GLY A 149 -24.79 -13.59 18.88
N GLY A 150 -24.02 -13.71 17.81
CA GLY A 150 -23.77 -12.64 16.85
C GLY A 150 -24.89 -12.43 15.85
N CYS A 151 -24.72 -11.47 14.94
CA CYS A 151 -25.74 -11.06 13.97
C CYS A 151 -25.56 -11.69 12.58
N GLY A 152 -24.55 -12.53 12.35
CA GLY A 152 -24.29 -13.17 11.06
C GLY A 152 -23.59 -12.27 10.02
N HIS A 153 -23.24 -11.03 10.34
CA HIS A 153 -22.61 -10.10 9.40
C HIS A 153 -21.18 -10.53 9.07
N GLU A 154 -20.86 -10.50 7.78
CA GLU A 154 -19.49 -10.71 7.28
C GLU A 154 -18.73 -9.40 7.17
N HIS A 155 -17.43 -9.46 7.45
CA HIS A 155 -16.51 -8.34 7.36
C HIS A 155 -15.32 -8.72 6.48
N PHE A 156 -14.96 -7.84 5.56
CA PHE A 156 -13.86 -8.04 4.61
C PHE A 156 -12.71 -7.09 4.91
N PRO A 157 -11.47 -7.46 4.56
CA PRO A 157 -10.31 -6.58 4.70
C PRO A 157 -10.56 -5.24 3.99
N ARG A 158 -10.25 -4.16 4.68
CA ARG A 158 -10.40 -2.80 4.17
C ARG A 158 -9.20 -2.42 3.31
N THR A 159 -9.46 -1.76 2.20
CA THR A 159 -8.46 -1.08 1.38
C THR A 159 -8.95 0.33 1.11
N ASP A 160 -8.21 1.34 1.54
CA ASP A 160 -8.59 2.75 1.38
C ASP A 160 -8.02 3.29 0.06
N PRO A 161 -8.86 3.79 -0.88
CA PRO A 161 -8.38 4.39 -2.11
C PRO A 161 -7.80 5.78 -1.82
N VAL A 162 -6.59 6.05 -2.37
CA VAL A 162 -5.88 7.33 -2.25
C VAL A 162 -5.40 7.72 -3.64
N VAL A 163 -5.80 8.88 -4.15
CA VAL A 163 -5.25 9.43 -5.38
C VAL A 163 -3.92 10.10 -5.09
N ILE A 164 -2.98 9.98 -6.03
CA ILE A 164 -1.71 10.71 -6.01
C ILE A 164 -1.47 11.24 -7.41
N MET A 165 -1.19 12.54 -7.56
CA MET A 165 -1.23 13.14 -8.87
C MET A 165 -0.10 14.13 -9.14
N LEU A 166 0.37 14.15 -10.39
CA LEU A 166 1.15 15.26 -10.94
C LEU A 166 0.22 16.17 -11.72
N ALA A 167 0.01 17.40 -11.22
CA ALA A 167 -0.58 18.47 -12.00
C ALA A 167 0.46 18.95 -13.01
N GLU A 168 0.10 19.03 -14.29
CA GLU A 168 0.98 19.43 -15.38
C GLU A 168 0.52 20.75 -16.00
N HIS A 169 1.45 21.69 -16.14
CA HIS A 169 1.23 22.95 -16.86
C HIS A 169 2.47 23.34 -17.67
N ARG A 170 2.31 23.42 -19.01
CA ARG A 170 3.36 23.84 -19.95
C ARG A 170 4.71 23.14 -19.73
N GLY A 171 4.70 21.81 -19.61
CA GLY A 171 5.90 20.98 -19.46
C GLY A 171 6.57 21.06 -18.08
N ARG A 172 5.87 21.60 -17.07
CA ARG A 172 6.27 21.57 -15.66
C ARG A 172 5.24 20.80 -14.86
N VAL A 173 5.64 20.22 -13.72
CA VAL A 173 4.75 19.57 -12.78
C VAL A 173 4.81 20.20 -11.41
N LEU A 174 3.68 20.15 -10.72
CA LEU A 174 3.55 20.64 -9.36
C LEU A 174 4.03 19.58 -8.35
N VAL A 175 4.88 19.99 -7.44
CA VAL A 175 5.31 19.20 -6.29
C VAL A 175 4.98 19.94 -4.99
N GLY A 176 4.58 19.17 -3.97
CA GLY A 176 4.20 19.68 -2.67
C GLY A 176 5.06 19.12 -1.55
N ARG A 177 5.15 19.88 -0.46
CA ARG A 177 5.81 19.50 0.77
C ARG A 177 4.85 19.62 1.94
N GLN A 178 4.63 18.52 2.65
CA GLN A 178 3.81 18.49 3.88
C GLN A 178 4.67 18.78 5.13
N PRO A 179 4.03 19.31 6.23
CA PRO A 179 4.65 19.48 7.50
C PRO A 179 5.27 18.22 8.05
N GLY A 180 6.14 17.69 8.22
CA GLY A 180 6.64 16.39 8.67
C GLY A 180 7.52 15.67 7.64
N PHE A 181 7.63 16.20 6.44
CA PHE A 181 8.61 15.70 5.47
C PHE A 181 10.03 16.11 5.87
N PRO A 182 11.06 15.29 5.60
CA PRO A 182 12.44 15.70 5.78
C PRO A 182 12.73 16.99 5.03
N PRO A 183 13.67 17.85 5.51
CA PRO A 183 14.05 19.07 4.81
C PRO A 183 14.41 18.82 3.35
N GLY A 184 13.88 19.63 2.43
CA GLY A 184 14.12 19.52 0.99
C GLY A 184 13.35 18.39 0.28
N PHE A 185 12.61 17.55 0.98
CA PHE A 185 11.82 16.47 0.38
C PHE A 185 10.48 16.99 -0.14
N TYR A 186 10.16 16.68 -1.40
CA TYR A 186 8.87 16.96 -2.04
C TYR A 186 8.33 15.73 -2.73
N SER A 187 7.02 15.68 -2.88
CA SER A 187 6.30 14.60 -3.54
C SER A 187 5.20 15.13 -4.45
N ALA A 188 4.57 14.26 -5.21
CA ALA A 188 3.29 14.53 -5.82
C ALA A 188 2.23 14.73 -4.74
N LEU A 189 1.18 15.52 -4.99
CA LEU A 189 0.05 15.74 -4.11
C LEU A 189 -0.77 14.47 -3.99
N ALA A 190 -1.42 14.24 -2.84
CA ALA A 190 -2.15 13.00 -2.63
C ALA A 190 -3.20 13.15 -1.53
N GLY A 191 -4.40 12.63 -1.79
CA GLY A 191 -5.48 12.61 -0.82
C GLY A 191 -6.41 11.41 -0.95
N PHE A 192 -7.27 11.21 0.02
CA PHE A 192 -8.24 10.12 0.02
C PHE A 192 -9.38 10.39 -0.96
N VAL A 193 -9.82 9.32 -1.64
CA VAL A 193 -11.09 9.37 -2.38
C VAL A 193 -12.24 9.38 -1.38
N GLU A 194 -13.14 10.34 -1.49
CA GLU A 194 -14.31 10.44 -0.63
C GLU A 194 -15.47 9.53 -1.10
N LEU A 195 -16.42 9.29 -0.20
CA LEU A 195 -17.60 8.47 -0.52
C LEU A 195 -18.42 9.13 -1.64
N GLY A 196 -18.58 8.40 -2.73
CA GLY A 196 -19.36 8.86 -3.88
C GLY A 196 -18.56 9.55 -4.97
N GLU A 197 -17.26 9.76 -4.79
CA GLU A 197 -16.38 10.33 -5.81
C GLU A 197 -15.87 9.26 -6.79
N SER A 198 -15.67 9.66 -8.03
CA SER A 198 -14.78 8.99 -8.98
C SER A 198 -13.31 9.38 -8.71
N ILE A 199 -12.37 8.65 -9.32
CA ILE A 199 -10.93 8.96 -9.24
C ILE A 199 -10.65 10.37 -9.78
N GLU A 200 -11.29 10.72 -10.92
CA GLU A 200 -11.12 12.01 -11.58
C GLU A 200 -11.63 13.17 -10.73
N GLU A 201 -12.77 12.97 -10.06
CA GLU A 201 -13.35 13.96 -9.14
C GLU A 201 -12.45 14.17 -7.92
N ALA A 202 -11.96 13.09 -7.32
CA ALA A 202 -11.02 13.17 -6.19
C ALA A 202 -9.72 13.89 -6.56
N VAL A 203 -9.13 13.60 -7.73
CA VAL A 203 -7.94 14.31 -8.23
C VAL A 203 -8.22 15.80 -8.40
N ALA A 204 -9.35 16.16 -9.00
CA ALA A 204 -9.71 17.57 -9.24
C ALA A 204 -9.96 18.32 -7.91
N ARG A 205 -10.62 17.68 -6.95
CA ARG A 205 -10.87 18.25 -5.61
C ARG A 205 -9.58 18.47 -4.85
N GLU A 206 -8.73 17.45 -4.71
CA GLU A 206 -7.46 17.52 -3.98
C GLU A 206 -6.52 18.60 -4.55
N LEU A 207 -6.38 18.68 -5.88
CA LEU A 207 -5.58 19.74 -6.50
C LEU A 207 -6.12 21.14 -6.18
N LYS A 208 -7.43 21.28 -6.14
CA LYS A 208 -8.07 22.56 -5.84
C LYS A 208 -7.95 22.92 -4.35
N GLU A 209 -8.12 21.95 -3.46
CA GLU A 209 -8.06 22.15 -2.01
C GLU A 209 -6.62 22.42 -1.56
N GLU A 210 -5.67 21.53 -1.89
CA GLU A 210 -4.29 21.64 -1.44
C GLU A 210 -3.50 22.78 -2.08
N ALA A 211 -3.71 23.04 -3.40
CA ALA A 211 -2.86 23.95 -4.16
C ALA A 211 -3.61 25.04 -4.93
N GLY A 212 -4.94 25.04 -4.95
CA GLY A 212 -5.76 26.03 -5.64
C GLY A 212 -5.72 25.94 -7.17
N VAL A 213 -5.24 24.81 -7.72
CA VAL A 213 -5.17 24.61 -9.18
C VAL A 213 -6.37 23.81 -9.67
N GLU A 214 -6.89 24.16 -10.87
CA GLU A 214 -8.07 23.52 -11.46
C GLU A 214 -7.67 22.52 -12.54
N ALA A 215 -8.03 21.25 -12.33
CA ALA A 215 -7.82 20.18 -13.30
C ALA A 215 -8.74 20.35 -14.52
N VAL A 216 -8.18 20.19 -15.72
CA VAL A 216 -8.89 20.22 -17.00
C VAL A 216 -9.11 18.79 -17.52
N SER A 217 -8.12 17.94 -17.32
CA SER A 217 -8.20 16.52 -17.66
C SER A 217 -7.40 15.69 -16.66
N VAL A 218 -7.83 14.43 -16.46
CA VAL A 218 -7.18 13.49 -15.55
C VAL A 218 -6.93 12.18 -16.29
N ARG A 219 -5.75 11.60 -16.13
CA ARG A 219 -5.37 10.31 -16.73
C ARG A 219 -4.75 9.39 -15.69
N TYR A 220 -5.27 8.17 -15.59
CA TYR A 220 -4.67 7.11 -14.79
C TYR A 220 -3.29 6.71 -15.34
N VAL A 221 -2.34 6.49 -14.43
CA VAL A 221 -0.96 6.09 -14.76
C VAL A 221 -0.64 4.71 -14.20
N ALA A 222 -0.84 4.50 -12.90
CA ALA A 222 -0.50 3.26 -12.21
C ALA A 222 -1.26 3.15 -10.89
N SER A 223 -1.20 1.97 -10.25
CA SER A 223 -1.63 1.80 -8.86
C SER A 223 -0.60 1.00 -8.06
N GLN A 224 -0.61 1.19 -6.75
CA GLN A 224 0.31 0.57 -5.81
C GLN A 224 -0.39 0.23 -4.51
N PRO A 225 -0.31 -1.02 -4.01
CA PRO A 225 -0.64 -1.32 -2.63
C PRO A 225 0.27 -0.57 -1.68
N TRP A 226 -0.30 0.07 -0.66
CA TRP A 226 0.45 0.77 0.39
C TRP A 226 0.00 0.26 1.76
N PRO A 227 0.76 -0.68 2.38
CA PRO A 227 0.32 -1.40 3.56
C PRO A 227 0.52 -0.63 4.88
N PHE A 228 0.31 0.69 4.87
CA PHE A 228 0.50 1.56 6.02
C PHE A 228 -0.69 2.51 6.24
N PRO A 229 -1.84 2.01 6.76
CA PRO A 229 -2.08 0.60 7.12
C PRO A 229 -2.51 -0.28 5.96
N SER A 230 -3.35 0.17 5.02
CA SER A 230 -3.88 -0.63 3.91
C SER A 230 -4.55 0.28 2.88
N SER A 231 -3.76 1.03 2.12
CA SER A 231 -4.27 1.89 1.05
C SER A 231 -3.98 1.30 -0.33
N LEU A 232 -4.79 1.67 -1.30
CA LEU A 232 -4.49 1.54 -2.71
C LEU A 232 -4.18 2.93 -3.26
N MET A 233 -2.90 3.21 -3.51
CA MET A 233 -2.46 4.43 -4.17
C MET A 233 -2.80 4.36 -5.65
N ILE A 234 -3.44 5.38 -6.17
CA ILE A 234 -3.91 5.49 -7.57
C ILE A 234 -3.24 6.71 -8.18
N ALA A 235 -2.18 6.46 -8.96
CA ALA A 235 -1.40 7.51 -9.59
C ALA A 235 -2.05 8.05 -10.86
N CYS A 236 -2.16 9.37 -10.94
CA CYS A 236 -2.73 10.09 -12.07
C CYS A 236 -1.82 11.24 -12.51
N THR A 237 -1.98 11.66 -13.77
CA THR A 237 -1.53 12.97 -14.23
C THR A 237 -2.76 13.82 -14.53
N ALA A 238 -2.69 15.12 -14.26
CA ALA A 238 -3.78 16.05 -14.53
C ALA A 238 -3.25 17.29 -15.26
N GLU A 239 -3.82 17.62 -16.41
CA GLU A 239 -3.59 18.93 -17.01
C GLU A 239 -4.35 19.98 -16.21
N VAL A 240 -3.73 21.15 -15.95
CA VAL A 240 -4.36 22.24 -15.21
C VAL A 240 -4.41 23.52 -16.01
N ALA A 241 -5.44 24.33 -15.75
CA ALA A 241 -5.74 25.56 -16.52
C ALA A 241 -4.69 26.65 -16.32
N SER A 242 -4.07 26.74 -15.16
CA SER A 242 -3.09 27.80 -14.83
C SER A 242 -2.03 27.29 -13.85
N ASP A 243 -0.93 28.05 -13.73
CA ASP A 243 0.15 27.76 -12.78
C ASP A 243 0.09 28.62 -11.50
N ALA A 244 -1.01 29.34 -11.28
CA ALA A 244 -1.21 30.11 -10.05
C ALA A 244 -1.43 29.16 -8.86
N ILE A 245 -0.51 29.14 -7.91
CA ILE A 245 -0.57 28.31 -6.70
C ILE A 245 -1.17 29.12 -5.55
N ARG A 246 -2.09 28.48 -4.83
CA ARG A 246 -2.60 28.97 -3.54
C ARG A 246 -2.73 27.76 -2.61
N ILE A 247 -1.69 27.50 -1.82
CA ILE A 247 -1.64 26.35 -0.92
C ILE A 247 -2.61 26.52 0.26
N ASP A 248 -3.17 25.39 0.69
CA ASP A 248 -3.72 25.28 2.03
C ASP A 248 -2.57 25.03 3.02
N THR A 249 -2.31 26.02 3.87
CA THR A 249 -1.20 25.98 4.84
C THR A 249 -1.43 25.01 6.00
N THR A 250 -2.61 24.41 6.10
CA THR A 250 -2.90 23.36 7.07
C THR A 250 -2.37 22.00 6.61
N GLU A 251 -2.23 21.80 5.29
CA GLU A 251 -1.79 20.56 4.67
C GLU A 251 -0.40 20.66 4.05
N LEU A 252 -0.09 21.76 3.38
CA LEU A 252 1.18 21.99 2.70
C LEU A 252 1.98 23.15 3.32
N GLU A 253 3.26 22.92 3.58
CA GLU A 253 4.20 24.00 3.92
C GLU A 253 4.62 24.80 2.70
N HIS A 254 4.77 24.12 1.55
CA HIS A 254 5.24 24.71 0.30
C HIS A 254 4.83 23.87 -0.90
N ALA A 255 4.63 24.53 -2.04
CA ALA A 255 4.46 23.90 -3.33
C ALA A 255 5.19 24.71 -4.42
N MET A 256 5.71 24.02 -5.43
CA MET A 256 6.42 24.66 -6.54
C MET A 256 6.26 23.88 -7.85
N TRP A 257 6.36 24.61 -8.95
CA TRP A 257 6.45 24.02 -10.27
C TRP A 257 7.89 23.66 -10.59
N VAL A 258 8.11 22.44 -11.06
CA VAL A 258 9.43 21.94 -11.44
C VAL A 258 9.44 21.51 -12.91
N THR A 259 10.57 21.72 -13.57
CA THR A 259 10.80 21.36 -14.98
C THR A 259 11.21 19.89 -15.12
N ARG A 260 11.25 19.38 -16.36
CA ARG A 260 11.75 18.03 -16.65
C ARG A 260 13.20 17.83 -16.22
N ASP A 261 14.06 18.81 -16.46
CA ASP A 261 15.48 18.72 -16.08
C ASP A 261 15.65 18.69 -14.57
N GLU A 262 14.88 19.48 -13.82
CA GLU A 262 14.87 19.49 -12.36
C GLU A 262 14.37 18.17 -11.76
N VAL A 263 13.30 17.59 -12.34
CA VAL A 263 12.81 16.26 -11.93
C VAL A 263 13.84 15.18 -12.26
N ALA A 264 14.48 15.23 -13.43
CA ALA A 264 15.51 14.27 -13.81
C ALA A 264 16.73 14.35 -12.86
N ALA A 265 17.16 15.55 -12.50
CA ALA A 265 18.23 15.78 -11.53
C ALA A 265 17.86 15.23 -10.14
N ALA A 266 16.64 15.50 -9.67
CA ALA A 266 16.15 14.99 -8.39
C ALA A 266 16.10 13.45 -8.34
N LEU A 267 15.59 12.80 -9.40
CA LEU A 267 15.56 11.32 -9.48
C LEU A 267 16.98 10.72 -9.58
N ALA A 268 17.93 11.44 -10.16
CA ALA A 268 19.35 11.04 -10.20
C ALA A 268 20.09 11.24 -8.86
N GLY A 269 19.42 11.85 -7.86
CA GLY A 269 20.04 12.15 -6.57
C GLY A 269 21.04 13.30 -6.60
N ASP A 270 20.93 14.20 -7.59
CA ASP A 270 21.77 15.38 -7.68
C ASP A 270 21.50 16.34 -6.51
N LEU A 271 22.52 16.62 -5.71
CA LEU A 271 22.41 17.54 -4.56
C LEU A 271 22.13 19.00 -4.96
N ALA A 272 22.31 19.36 -6.22
CA ALA A 272 21.97 20.67 -6.76
C ALA A 272 20.50 20.76 -7.23
N ALA A 273 19.77 19.63 -7.26
CA ALA A 273 18.35 19.63 -7.61
C ALA A 273 17.53 20.46 -6.62
N PRO A 274 16.43 21.11 -7.05
CA PRO A 274 15.62 21.96 -6.19
C PRO A 274 14.86 21.20 -5.10
N PHE A 275 14.81 19.86 -5.18
CA PHE A 275 14.16 19.02 -4.19
C PHE A 275 14.77 17.61 -4.14
N LEU A 276 14.56 16.92 -3.00
CA LEU A 276 14.82 15.51 -2.83
C LEU A 276 13.60 14.71 -3.28
N ALA A 277 13.79 13.81 -4.24
CA ALA A 277 12.72 12.99 -4.79
C ALA A 277 12.25 11.89 -3.81
N PRO A 278 11.01 11.40 -3.97
CA PRO A 278 10.56 10.19 -3.28
C PRO A 278 11.46 8.98 -3.60
N PRO A 279 11.56 8.01 -2.67
CA PRO A 279 12.37 6.81 -2.91
C PRO A 279 11.76 5.90 -4.00
N PRO A 280 12.58 5.05 -4.65
CA PRO A 280 12.14 4.21 -5.78
C PRO A 280 10.96 3.27 -5.50
N TYR A 281 10.78 2.85 -4.23
CA TYR A 281 9.63 2.02 -3.86
C TYR A 281 8.31 2.79 -3.80
N ALA A 282 8.31 4.12 -3.77
CA ALA A 282 7.10 4.95 -3.70
C ALA A 282 6.52 5.18 -5.10
N ILE A 283 5.19 5.11 -5.22
CA ILE A 283 4.51 5.33 -6.50
C ILE A 283 4.75 6.74 -7.08
N ALA A 284 5.04 7.73 -6.23
CA ALA A 284 5.40 9.07 -6.68
C ALA A 284 6.68 9.06 -7.54
N TYR A 285 7.67 8.23 -7.19
CA TYR A 285 8.86 8.03 -8.02
C TYR A 285 8.50 7.49 -9.40
N THR A 286 7.69 6.41 -9.45
CA THR A 286 7.18 5.84 -10.71
C THR A 286 6.41 6.88 -11.53
N LEU A 287 5.65 7.75 -10.87
CA LEU A 287 4.88 8.80 -11.52
C LEU A 287 5.80 9.81 -12.20
N PHE A 288 6.88 10.25 -11.52
CA PHE A 288 7.91 11.10 -12.10
C PHE A 288 8.65 10.44 -13.27
N GLU A 289 9.09 9.17 -13.12
CA GLU A 289 9.76 8.44 -14.20
C GLU A 289 8.90 8.35 -15.46
N ARG A 290 7.61 8.02 -15.31
CA ARG A 290 6.69 7.89 -16.45
C ARG A 290 6.41 9.24 -17.11
N TRP A 291 6.32 10.29 -16.31
CA TRP A 291 6.17 11.65 -16.84
C TRP A 291 7.41 12.10 -17.63
N LEU A 292 8.62 11.76 -17.20
CA LEU A 292 9.85 12.03 -17.96
C LEU A 292 9.93 11.24 -19.27
N GLY A 293 9.31 10.07 -19.33
CA GLY A 293 9.29 9.21 -20.51
C GLY A 293 8.14 9.46 -21.49
N SER A 294 7.24 10.40 -21.18
CA SER A 294 6.05 10.73 -21.97
C SER A 294 6.31 11.78 -23.06
#